data_5b93d2fb6db558ff60ae5741dc80c337
#
_entry.id   5b93d2fb6db558ff60ae5741dc80c337
#
_cell.length_a   1.000
_cell.length_b   1.000
_cell.length_c   1.000
_cell.angle_alpha   90.00
_cell.angle_beta   90.00
_cell.angle_gamma   90.00
#
_symmetry.space_group_name_H-M   'P 1'
#
loop_
_entity.id
_entity.type
_entity.pdbx_description
1 polymer ?
#
loop_
_entity_poly.entity_id
_entity_poly.type
_entity_poly.pdbx_seq_one_letter_code
_entity_poly.pdbx_strand_id
1 'polypeptide(L)'
;MSNFVFYDFETSSSNKQWGQIIEVGAILVDDQLNELDRFESRCRLSPGIIPEAMSLIVSNTTPKKLKETNLSHYEMVRQFVEKLKSWGKVTYIGWNNIEFDQIFWRNTLFQNLQYPFTSTTNGNKEGDLLNLARAANLYYPNTLKNATNKKGNLEYKLDTMAPLNGIKHAAHTAIGDCGATLDIARIIKKKAPSVWESSLLTSNKEESLKIIKNEKLFCTNEFYYGKVAPFVQTFVCQHPVYQWPKTFDLKHDPNIYMNMPIQVLKEELKKAPKVLRTCRHNKHPIVMNPSYIDHFEEYKMIGINKLTERADVVRKNKKFAEKVELILRDEAQEKAETKSQEDLYEEESLYNFPPAEDNKMLAGFHEVDWSKKLSYLQKFKDKRFHYFGKKLLYQEKPDLLSKEDYDEIHSTIVKRVLTTSDEKKWNTIPRTFAEIDTLREKFGKSKETEKLKMLEEINVYVEELEKFYSHA
;
A
#
# COMPACT_ATOMS: atom_id res chain seq x y z
N MET A 1 -1.34 3.98 26.60
CA MET A 1 -1.03 2.68 25.96
C MET A 1 -1.57 2.75 24.53
N SER A 2 -0.79 2.33 23.55
CA SER A 2 -1.23 2.41 22.15
C SER A 2 -1.56 1.01 21.70
N ASN A 3 -2.82 0.78 21.31
CA ASN A 3 -3.22 -0.48 20.70
C ASN A 3 -2.78 -0.54 19.23
N PHE A 4 -2.67 -1.75 18.70
CA PHE A 4 -2.35 -2.01 17.30
C PHE A 4 -3.47 -2.81 16.65
N VAL A 5 -3.65 -2.60 15.34
CA VAL A 5 -4.50 -3.42 14.51
C VAL A 5 -3.63 -4.05 13.43
N PHE A 6 -3.48 -5.36 13.48
CA PHE A 6 -2.89 -6.13 12.38
C PHE A 6 -3.98 -6.44 11.39
N TYR A 7 -3.80 -6.07 10.11
CA TYR A 7 -4.82 -6.23 9.08
C TYR A 7 -4.22 -6.70 7.75
N ASP A 8 -5.05 -7.37 6.99
CA ASP A 8 -4.72 -7.90 5.67
C ASP A 8 -5.98 -8.01 4.82
N PHE A 9 -5.83 -7.94 3.49
CA PHE A 9 -6.92 -8.05 2.54
C PHE A 9 -6.63 -9.05 1.43
N GLU A 10 -7.62 -9.91 1.15
CA GLU A 10 -7.64 -10.64 -0.11
C GLU A 10 -8.43 -9.85 -1.15
N THR A 11 -7.92 -9.82 -2.39
CA THR A 11 -8.44 -8.93 -3.42
C THR A 11 -8.75 -9.66 -4.73
N SER A 12 -9.65 -9.11 -5.52
CA SER A 12 -10.03 -9.66 -6.83
C SER A 12 -8.99 -9.44 -7.92
N SER A 13 -8.04 -8.51 -7.70
CA SER A 13 -6.97 -8.18 -8.64
C SER A 13 -5.83 -7.45 -7.93
N SER A 14 -4.69 -7.35 -8.61
CA SER A 14 -3.54 -6.55 -8.16
C SER A 14 -3.75 -5.04 -8.32
N ASN A 15 -4.74 -4.62 -9.11
CA ASN A 15 -5.03 -3.22 -9.38
C ASN A 15 -5.84 -2.58 -8.24
N LYS A 16 -5.20 -1.67 -7.52
CA LYS A 16 -5.71 -1.08 -6.29
C LYS A 16 -6.86 -0.09 -6.48
N GLN A 17 -7.07 0.39 -7.70
CA GLN A 17 -8.10 1.37 -8.05
C GLN A 17 -9.34 0.71 -8.66
N TRP A 18 -9.12 -0.40 -9.36
CA TRP A 18 -10.15 -1.10 -10.13
C TRP A 18 -10.51 -2.48 -9.58
N GLY A 19 -9.68 -3.02 -8.69
CA GLY A 19 -9.98 -4.25 -7.98
C GLY A 19 -10.91 -4.02 -6.78
N GLN A 20 -11.39 -5.13 -6.23
CA GLN A 20 -12.26 -5.16 -5.05
C GLN A 20 -11.62 -5.97 -3.94
N ILE A 21 -11.71 -5.50 -2.69
CA ILE A 21 -11.44 -6.31 -1.50
C ILE A 21 -12.54 -7.35 -1.38
N ILE A 22 -12.18 -8.63 -1.32
CA ILE A 22 -13.12 -9.76 -1.22
C ILE A 22 -13.11 -10.39 0.16
N GLU A 23 -12.02 -10.26 0.91
CA GLU A 23 -11.91 -10.73 2.29
C GLU A 23 -11.12 -9.72 3.12
N VAL A 24 -11.52 -9.55 4.36
CA VAL A 24 -10.90 -8.68 5.35
C VAL A 24 -10.55 -9.50 6.58
N GLY A 25 -9.31 -9.43 7.02
CA GLY A 25 -8.85 -9.90 8.33
C GLY A 25 -8.29 -8.74 9.14
N ALA A 26 -8.61 -8.68 10.43
CA ALA A 26 -8.01 -7.71 11.34
C ALA A 26 -7.98 -8.23 12.78
N ILE A 27 -6.89 -8.00 13.50
CA ILE A 27 -6.67 -8.39 14.89
C ILE A 27 -6.27 -7.16 15.70
N LEU A 28 -7.09 -6.80 16.69
CA LEU A 28 -6.77 -5.79 17.67
C LEU A 28 -5.89 -6.39 18.76
N VAL A 29 -4.79 -5.74 19.10
CA VAL A 29 -3.89 -6.14 20.18
C VAL A 29 -3.52 -4.97 21.07
N ASP A 30 -3.12 -5.27 22.33
CA ASP A 30 -2.56 -4.28 23.25
C ASP A 30 -1.09 -3.93 22.92
N ASP A 31 -0.48 -3.10 23.76
CA ASP A 31 0.92 -2.70 23.63
C ASP A 31 1.92 -3.85 23.91
N GLN A 32 1.46 -4.96 24.53
CA GLN A 32 2.23 -6.19 24.70
C GLN A 32 2.04 -7.19 23.59
N LEU A 33 1.22 -6.85 22.58
CA LEU A 33 0.82 -7.69 21.46
C LEU A 33 -0.05 -8.89 21.88
N ASN A 34 -0.81 -8.77 22.97
CA ASN A 34 -1.86 -9.72 23.34
C ASN A 34 -3.13 -9.38 22.56
N GLU A 35 -3.78 -10.40 22.01
CA GLU A 35 -5.02 -10.21 21.26
C GLU A 35 -6.16 -9.77 22.19
N LEU A 36 -6.87 -8.73 21.79
CA LEU A 36 -8.03 -8.17 22.49
C LEU A 36 -9.34 -8.46 21.75
N ASP A 37 -9.30 -8.42 20.41
CA ASP A 37 -10.48 -8.60 19.56
C ASP A 37 -10.05 -8.94 18.13
N ARG A 38 -10.97 -9.40 17.30
CA ARG A 38 -10.73 -9.67 15.88
C ARG A 38 -11.95 -9.39 15.02
N PHE A 39 -11.69 -9.23 13.74
CA PHE A 39 -12.71 -9.10 12.71
C PHE A 39 -12.29 -9.93 11.49
N GLU A 40 -13.24 -10.68 10.96
CA GLU A 40 -13.09 -11.41 9.71
C GLU A 40 -14.39 -11.31 8.93
N SER A 41 -14.31 -11.00 7.64
CA SER A 41 -15.49 -10.90 6.78
C SER A 41 -15.12 -11.14 5.33
N ARG A 42 -16.07 -11.68 4.57
CA ARG A 42 -15.94 -11.89 3.13
C ARG A 42 -17.18 -11.39 2.41
N CYS A 43 -17.01 -10.84 1.20
CA CYS A 43 -18.12 -10.37 0.38
C CYS A 43 -18.14 -11.03 -1.01
N ARG A 44 -19.29 -10.95 -1.67
CA ARG A 44 -19.42 -11.28 -3.09
C ARG A 44 -18.78 -10.19 -3.95
N LEU A 45 -18.46 -10.54 -5.20
CA LEU A 45 -18.06 -9.54 -6.19
C LEU A 45 -19.24 -8.61 -6.54
N SER A 46 -18.94 -7.34 -6.66
CA SER A 46 -19.88 -6.34 -7.17
C SER A 46 -20.07 -6.48 -8.69
N PRO A 47 -21.24 -6.14 -9.24
CA PRO A 47 -21.43 -6.09 -10.68
C PRO A 47 -20.34 -5.27 -11.38
N GLY A 48 -19.79 -5.81 -12.46
CA GLY A 48 -18.73 -5.18 -13.25
C GLY A 48 -17.30 -5.43 -12.72
N ILE A 49 -17.13 -6.16 -11.63
CA ILE A 49 -15.80 -6.59 -11.16
C ILE A 49 -15.46 -7.95 -11.75
N ILE A 50 -14.49 -7.99 -12.65
CA ILE A 50 -13.95 -9.21 -13.22
C ILE A 50 -12.64 -9.54 -12.48
N PRO A 51 -12.55 -10.71 -11.80
CA PRO A 51 -11.36 -11.05 -11.05
C PRO A 51 -10.19 -11.47 -11.96
N GLU A 52 -8.96 -11.18 -11.55
CA GLU A 52 -7.77 -11.82 -12.11
C GLU A 52 -7.70 -13.26 -11.61
N ALA A 53 -7.45 -14.21 -12.52
CA ALA A 53 -7.37 -15.62 -12.16
C ALA A 53 -6.26 -15.90 -11.13
N MET A 54 -5.12 -15.24 -11.26
CA MET A 54 -4.00 -15.39 -10.33
C MET A 54 -4.34 -14.86 -8.93
N SER A 55 -5.10 -13.76 -8.82
CA SER A 55 -5.53 -13.24 -7.52
C SER A 55 -6.41 -14.24 -6.77
N LEU A 56 -7.35 -14.87 -7.45
CA LEU A 56 -8.19 -15.91 -6.84
C LEU A 56 -7.39 -17.14 -6.42
N ILE A 57 -6.40 -17.54 -7.23
CA ILE A 57 -5.52 -18.69 -6.91
C ILE A 57 -4.63 -18.37 -5.70
N VAL A 58 -4.05 -17.18 -5.64
CA VAL A 58 -3.18 -16.77 -4.51
C VAL A 58 -3.99 -16.67 -3.22
N SER A 59 -5.18 -16.06 -3.26
CA SER A 59 -6.06 -15.95 -2.10
C SER A 59 -6.82 -17.23 -1.74
N ASN A 60 -6.63 -18.32 -2.49
CA ASN A 60 -7.41 -19.55 -2.37
C ASN A 60 -8.94 -19.30 -2.33
N THR A 61 -9.37 -18.29 -3.10
CA THR A 61 -10.78 -17.90 -3.22
C THR A 61 -11.43 -18.61 -4.40
N THR A 62 -12.12 -19.70 -4.14
CA THR A 62 -12.79 -20.47 -5.19
C THR A 62 -14.04 -19.74 -5.71
N PRO A 63 -14.46 -19.98 -6.96
CA PRO A 63 -15.74 -19.48 -7.48
C PRO A 63 -16.95 -19.88 -6.62
N LYS A 64 -16.90 -21.06 -6.03
CA LYS A 64 -17.93 -21.53 -5.08
C LYS A 64 -18.04 -20.60 -3.87
N LYS A 65 -16.92 -20.25 -3.24
CA LYS A 65 -16.90 -19.30 -2.12
C LYS A 65 -17.48 -17.94 -2.49
N LEU A 66 -17.16 -17.42 -3.70
CA LEU A 66 -17.71 -16.16 -4.18
C LEU A 66 -19.22 -16.19 -4.39
N LYS A 67 -19.74 -17.30 -4.95
CA LYS A 67 -21.19 -17.48 -5.21
C LYS A 67 -22.00 -17.70 -3.94
N GLU A 68 -21.46 -18.42 -2.98
CA GLU A 68 -22.13 -18.72 -1.71
C GLU A 68 -22.13 -17.54 -0.72
N THR A 69 -21.33 -16.49 -0.97
CA THR A 69 -21.25 -15.32 -0.10
C THR A 69 -22.37 -14.32 -0.43
N ASN A 70 -23.29 -14.14 0.52
CA ASN A 70 -24.42 -13.20 0.35
C ASN A 70 -24.10 -11.76 0.70
N LEU A 71 -23.09 -11.52 1.54
CA LEU A 71 -22.72 -10.18 1.98
C LEU A 71 -22.21 -9.35 0.80
N SER A 72 -22.74 -8.16 0.61
CA SER A 72 -22.25 -7.25 -0.42
C SER A 72 -20.93 -6.57 0.00
N HIS A 73 -20.21 -6.06 -0.99
CA HIS A 73 -18.98 -5.31 -0.74
C HIS A 73 -19.25 -4.04 0.10
N TYR A 74 -20.32 -3.32 -0.22
CA TYR A 74 -20.72 -2.14 0.54
C TYR A 74 -20.97 -2.45 2.02
N GLU A 75 -21.73 -3.51 2.31
CA GLU A 75 -22.03 -3.89 3.70
C GLU A 75 -20.80 -4.40 4.44
N MET A 76 -19.93 -5.17 3.79
CA MET A 76 -18.64 -5.58 4.39
C MET A 76 -17.78 -4.37 4.77
N VAL A 77 -17.65 -3.42 3.85
CA VAL A 77 -16.88 -2.18 4.10
C VAL A 77 -17.50 -1.39 5.26
N ARG A 78 -18.81 -1.27 5.29
CA ARG A 78 -19.53 -0.57 6.37
C ARG A 78 -19.29 -1.22 7.73
N GLN A 79 -19.45 -2.55 7.82
CA GLN A 79 -19.21 -3.31 9.04
C GLN A 79 -17.77 -3.17 9.53
N PHE A 80 -16.79 -3.21 8.61
CA PHE A 80 -15.39 -3.05 8.98
C PHE A 80 -15.07 -1.64 9.45
N VAL A 81 -15.59 -0.61 8.79
CA VAL A 81 -15.45 0.79 9.25
C VAL A 81 -16.02 0.99 10.65
N GLU A 82 -17.20 0.44 10.94
CA GLU A 82 -17.82 0.50 12.28
C GLU A 82 -16.97 -0.24 13.32
N LYS A 83 -16.44 -1.41 12.96
CA LYS A 83 -15.55 -2.17 13.84
C LYS A 83 -14.28 -1.39 14.16
N LEU A 84 -13.62 -0.81 13.15
CA LEU A 84 -12.43 0.01 13.35
C LEU A 84 -12.71 1.25 14.22
N LYS A 85 -13.88 1.90 14.06
CA LYS A 85 -14.32 3.00 14.93
C LYS A 85 -14.47 2.55 16.38
N SER A 86 -15.01 1.35 16.62
CA SER A 86 -15.18 0.80 17.97
C SER A 86 -13.85 0.52 18.69
N TRP A 87 -12.79 0.25 17.94
CA TRP A 87 -11.44 0.02 18.47
C TRP A 87 -10.69 1.33 18.83
N GLY A 88 -11.20 2.47 18.40
CA GLY A 88 -10.66 3.79 18.73
C GLY A 88 -9.35 4.10 18.01
N LYS A 89 -8.45 4.82 18.72
CA LYS A 89 -7.16 5.21 18.14
C LYS A 89 -6.16 4.07 18.23
N VAL A 90 -5.62 3.68 17.06
CA VAL A 90 -4.70 2.55 16.94
C VAL A 90 -3.56 2.84 15.96
N THR A 91 -2.53 1.99 15.99
CA THR A 91 -1.54 1.91 14.92
C THR A 91 -1.88 0.70 14.04
N TYR A 92 -2.18 0.95 12.76
CA TYR A 92 -2.42 -0.09 11.76
C TYR A 92 -1.11 -0.68 11.29
N ILE A 93 -1.01 -2.00 11.22
CA ILE A 93 0.19 -2.73 10.78
C ILE A 93 -0.25 -3.88 9.87
N GLY A 94 0.40 -4.03 8.73
CA GLY A 94 0.23 -5.17 7.83
C GLY A 94 1.57 -5.58 7.24
N TRP A 95 1.56 -6.59 6.39
CA TRP A 95 2.73 -7.05 5.65
C TRP A 95 2.77 -6.42 4.26
N ASN A 96 3.70 -5.49 4.01
CA ASN A 96 3.76 -4.70 2.77
C ASN A 96 2.52 -3.81 2.55
N ASN A 97 1.80 -3.53 3.60
CA ASN A 97 0.50 -2.86 3.56
C ASN A 97 0.57 -1.43 3.01
N ILE A 98 1.65 -0.69 3.28
CA ILE A 98 1.80 0.70 2.80
C ILE A 98 1.86 0.80 1.27
N GLU A 99 2.34 -0.23 0.60
CA GLU A 99 2.40 -0.27 -0.87
C GLU A 99 1.23 -1.03 -1.49
N PHE A 100 0.43 -1.77 -0.71
CA PHE A 100 -0.68 -2.56 -1.23
C PHE A 100 -2.00 -2.30 -0.48
N ASP A 101 -2.19 -2.85 0.71
CA ASP A 101 -3.47 -2.84 1.45
C ASP A 101 -3.96 -1.44 1.78
N GLN A 102 -3.07 -0.56 2.22
CA GLN A 102 -3.40 0.84 2.51
C GLN A 102 -3.97 1.55 1.28
N ILE A 103 -3.36 1.33 0.11
CA ILE A 103 -3.81 1.96 -1.12
C ILE A 103 -5.15 1.37 -1.55
N PHE A 104 -5.30 0.05 -1.45
CA PHE A 104 -6.56 -0.63 -1.72
C PHE A 104 -7.68 -0.11 -0.81
N TRP A 105 -7.43 -0.06 0.50
CA TRP A 105 -8.39 0.42 1.49
C TRP A 105 -8.83 1.86 1.24
N ARG A 106 -7.90 2.74 0.94
CA ARG A 106 -8.22 4.15 0.60
C ARG A 106 -9.11 4.27 -0.62
N ASN A 107 -8.82 3.54 -1.70
CA ASN A 107 -9.67 3.53 -2.88
C ASN A 107 -11.04 2.90 -2.59
N THR A 108 -11.07 1.81 -1.84
CA THR A 108 -12.31 1.17 -1.39
C THR A 108 -13.18 2.13 -0.57
N LEU A 109 -12.61 2.82 0.41
CA LEU A 109 -13.32 3.82 1.20
C LEU A 109 -13.87 4.95 0.33
N PHE A 110 -13.06 5.51 -0.56
CA PHE A 110 -13.46 6.58 -1.46
C PHE A 110 -14.63 6.18 -2.36
N GLN A 111 -14.54 5.02 -2.99
CA GLN A 111 -15.60 4.51 -3.88
C GLN A 111 -16.86 4.09 -3.13
N ASN A 112 -16.78 3.86 -1.82
CA ASN A 112 -17.91 3.58 -0.94
C ASN A 112 -18.40 4.80 -0.16
N LEU A 113 -18.04 6.03 -0.57
CA LEU A 113 -18.41 7.29 0.11
C LEU A 113 -18.01 7.33 1.60
N GLN A 114 -16.91 6.68 1.95
CA GLN A 114 -16.28 6.76 3.28
C GLN A 114 -15.06 7.68 3.22
N TYR A 115 -14.67 8.27 4.35
CA TYR A 115 -13.46 9.08 4.40
C TYR A 115 -12.20 8.21 4.18
N PRO A 116 -11.40 8.45 3.12
CA PRO A 116 -10.38 7.50 2.68
C PRO A 116 -9.10 7.45 3.55
N PHE A 117 -8.86 8.45 4.41
CA PHE A 117 -7.61 8.57 5.17
C PHE A 117 -7.77 8.23 6.65
N THR A 118 -8.73 7.38 7.01
CA THR A 118 -9.06 7.02 8.40
C THR A 118 -7.88 6.39 9.15
N SER A 119 -7.05 5.60 8.47
CA SER A 119 -5.88 4.92 9.06
C SER A 119 -4.72 5.86 9.43
N THR A 120 -4.72 7.10 8.92
CA THR A 120 -3.63 8.07 9.13
C THR A 120 -4.09 9.40 9.72
N THR A 121 -5.36 9.52 10.11
CA THR A 121 -5.94 10.74 10.69
C THR A 121 -6.56 10.46 12.06
N ASN A 122 -7.00 11.51 12.75
CA ASN A 122 -7.67 11.41 14.07
C ASN A 122 -6.85 10.69 15.14
N GLY A 123 -5.51 10.75 15.04
CA GLY A 123 -4.59 10.11 15.97
C GLY A 123 -4.26 8.66 15.64
N ASN A 124 -4.81 8.13 14.56
CA ASN A 124 -4.38 6.86 14.00
C ASN A 124 -3.01 6.99 13.32
N LYS A 125 -2.26 5.89 13.33
CA LYS A 125 -0.93 5.77 12.74
C LYS A 125 -0.85 4.53 11.88
N GLU A 126 0.19 4.43 11.07
CA GLU A 126 0.38 3.31 10.17
C GLU A 126 1.83 2.86 10.13
N GLY A 127 2.06 1.56 10.20
CA GLY A 127 3.35 0.91 10.09
C GLY A 127 3.31 -0.22 9.06
N ASP A 128 4.48 -0.68 8.63
CA ASP A 128 4.64 -1.77 7.67
C ASP A 128 5.63 -2.79 8.23
N LEU A 129 5.13 -4.00 8.53
CA LEU A 129 5.97 -5.01 9.18
C LEU A 129 7.06 -5.56 8.25
N LEU A 130 6.88 -5.51 6.94
CA LEU A 130 7.92 -5.89 6.00
C LEU A 130 9.15 -4.96 6.11
N ASN A 131 8.94 -3.66 6.31
CA ASN A 131 10.03 -2.72 6.56
C ASN A 131 10.76 -3.02 7.87
N LEU A 132 10.00 -3.38 8.93
CA LEU A 132 10.59 -3.80 10.19
C LEU A 132 11.37 -5.10 10.06
N ALA A 133 10.85 -6.09 9.35
CA ALA A 133 11.52 -7.38 9.15
C ALA A 133 12.86 -7.21 8.41
N ARG A 134 12.88 -6.36 7.39
CA ARG A 134 14.10 -6.00 6.66
C ARG A 134 15.11 -5.30 7.56
N ALA A 135 14.68 -4.31 8.34
CA ALA A 135 15.53 -3.60 9.30
C ALA A 135 16.00 -4.53 10.43
N ALA A 136 15.12 -5.36 10.97
CA ALA A 136 15.46 -6.28 12.05
C ALA A 136 16.62 -7.22 11.64
N ASN A 137 16.57 -7.81 10.46
CA ASN A 137 17.67 -8.67 9.98
C ASN A 137 18.95 -7.92 9.67
N LEU A 138 18.86 -6.64 9.29
CA LEU A 138 20.02 -5.81 8.99
C LEU A 138 20.75 -5.35 10.27
N TYR A 139 19.98 -4.81 11.24
CA TYR A 139 20.54 -4.23 12.46
C TYR A 139 20.76 -5.25 13.59
N TYR A 140 20.00 -6.35 13.57
CA TYR A 140 20.08 -7.47 14.50
C TYR A 140 20.13 -8.79 13.72
N PRO A 141 21.29 -9.19 13.18
CA PRO A 141 21.45 -10.40 12.39
C PRO A 141 20.87 -11.63 13.11
N ASN A 142 20.23 -12.51 12.38
CA ASN A 142 19.56 -13.72 12.88
C ASN A 142 18.26 -13.47 13.71
N THR A 143 17.70 -12.28 13.66
CA THR A 143 16.37 -12.03 14.27
C THR A 143 15.30 -12.92 13.66
N LEU A 144 15.22 -12.95 12.32
CA LEU A 144 14.30 -13.76 11.54
C LEU A 144 15.05 -14.71 10.61
N LYS A 145 14.54 -15.91 10.47
CA LYS A 145 14.99 -16.88 9.45
C LYS A 145 14.29 -16.60 8.13
N ASN A 146 15.02 -16.55 7.06
CA ASN A 146 14.54 -16.29 5.71
C ASN A 146 14.97 -17.39 4.75
N ALA A 147 14.16 -17.70 3.76
CA ALA A 147 14.61 -18.41 2.57
C ALA A 147 15.54 -17.52 1.74
N THR A 148 16.31 -18.14 0.87
CA THR A 148 17.12 -17.45 -0.14
C THR A 148 16.56 -17.73 -1.52
N ASN A 149 16.52 -16.71 -2.36
CA ASN A 149 16.14 -16.88 -3.77
C ASN A 149 17.29 -17.47 -4.60
N LYS A 150 17.03 -17.79 -5.87
CA LYS A 150 18.02 -18.34 -6.80
C LYS A 150 19.30 -17.49 -6.97
N LYS A 151 19.27 -16.21 -6.59
CA LYS A 151 20.41 -15.28 -6.63
C LYS A 151 21.15 -15.18 -5.28
N GLY A 152 20.76 -16.00 -4.27
CA GLY A 152 21.34 -15.99 -2.93
C GLY A 152 20.89 -14.81 -2.05
N ASN A 153 19.90 -14.03 -2.46
CA ASN A 153 19.36 -12.93 -1.65
C ASN A 153 18.25 -13.44 -0.72
N LEU A 154 18.12 -12.84 0.46
CA LEU A 154 17.05 -13.15 1.40
C LEU A 154 15.68 -12.82 0.80
N GLU A 155 14.73 -13.74 0.93
CA GLU A 155 13.33 -13.51 0.60
C GLU A 155 12.57 -13.05 1.83
N TYR A 156 11.67 -12.10 1.61
CA TYR A 156 10.81 -11.51 2.64
C TYR A 156 9.33 -11.74 2.29
N LYS A 157 8.96 -12.99 2.00
CA LYS A 157 7.59 -13.41 1.77
C LYS A 157 7.04 -14.03 3.05
N LEU A 158 5.84 -13.61 3.46
CA LEU A 158 5.22 -14.07 4.70
C LEU A 158 5.00 -15.58 4.71
N ASP A 159 4.53 -16.13 3.58
CA ASP A 159 4.24 -17.56 3.38
C ASP A 159 5.48 -18.47 3.59
N THR A 160 6.68 -17.98 3.24
CA THR A 160 7.93 -18.70 3.43
C THR A 160 8.58 -18.38 4.77
N MET A 161 8.47 -17.14 5.25
CA MET A 161 9.12 -16.71 6.50
C MET A 161 8.42 -17.26 7.74
N ALA A 162 7.10 -17.29 7.77
CA ALA A 162 6.35 -17.71 8.96
C ALA A 162 6.70 -19.16 9.37
N PRO A 163 6.66 -20.19 8.50
CA PRO A 163 7.05 -21.54 8.87
C PRO A 163 8.51 -21.67 9.30
N LEU A 164 9.44 -20.95 8.65
CA LEU A 164 10.87 -20.99 9.01
C LEU A 164 11.14 -20.43 10.42
N ASN A 165 10.24 -19.59 10.93
CA ASN A 165 10.31 -19.02 12.28
C ASN A 165 9.42 -19.76 13.28
N GLY A 166 8.89 -20.95 12.92
CA GLY A 166 8.08 -21.80 13.81
C GLY A 166 6.65 -21.32 13.98
N ILE A 167 6.16 -20.46 13.09
CA ILE A 167 4.81 -19.89 13.11
C ILE A 167 3.89 -20.80 12.31
N LYS A 168 2.78 -21.25 12.93
CA LYS A 168 1.70 -21.93 12.21
C LYS A 168 0.97 -20.88 11.36
N HIS A 169 0.97 -21.07 10.07
CA HIS A 169 0.42 -20.11 9.13
C HIS A 169 -0.66 -20.76 8.28
N ALA A 170 -1.90 -20.31 8.44
CA ALA A 170 -2.98 -20.58 7.50
C ALA A 170 -2.88 -19.58 6.34
N ALA A 171 -1.86 -19.78 5.50
CA ALA A 171 -1.54 -18.90 4.40
C ALA A 171 -2.75 -18.67 3.48
N HIS A 172 -2.84 -17.48 2.92
CA HIS A 172 -3.85 -17.09 1.93
C HIS A 172 -5.29 -17.07 2.50
N THR A 173 -5.41 -16.67 3.75
CA THR A 173 -6.63 -16.11 4.33
C THR A 173 -6.26 -14.83 5.05
N ALA A 174 -7.06 -13.78 4.89
CA ALA A 174 -6.72 -12.47 5.46
C ALA A 174 -6.47 -12.54 6.98
N ILE A 175 -7.26 -13.31 7.73
CA ILE A 175 -7.04 -13.46 9.18
C ILE A 175 -5.81 -14.32 9.51
N GLY A 176 -5.48 -15.32 8.68
CA GLY A 176 -4.27 -16.14 8.82
C GLY A 176 -3.00 -15.31 8.62
N ASP A 177 -2.99 -14.46 7.62
CA ASP A 177 -1.88 -13.56 7.30
C ASP A 177 -1.72 -12.47 8.38
N CYS A 178 -2.82 -11.95 8.95
CA CYS A 178 -2.79 -11.10 10.15
C CYS A 178 -2.12 -11.80 11.34
N GLY A 179 -2.49 -13.06 11.61
CA GLY A 179 -1.91 -13.83 12.71
C GLY A 179 -0.42 -14.08 12.54
N ALA A 180 0.01 -14.48 11.34
CA ALA A 180 1.42 -14.69 11.03
C ALA A 180 2.21 -13.37 11.12
N THR A 181 1.66 -12.25 10.63
CA THR A 181 2.23 -10.92 10.74
C THR A 181 2.42 -10.51 12.21
N LEU A 182 1.41 -10.74 13.05
CA LEU A 182 1.46 -10.49 14.49
C LEU A 182 2.55 -11.33 15.17
N ASP A 183 2.70 -12.60 14.83
CA ASP A 183 3.72 -13.46 15.44
C ASP A 183 5.14 -13.05 15.01
N ILE A 184 5.34 -12.64 13.75
CA ILE A 184 6.61 -12.02 13.32
C ILE A 184 6.88 -10.73 14.12
N ALA A 185 5.88 -9.90 14.35
CA ALA A 185 6.01 -8.68 15.14
C ALA A 185 6.47 -8.98 16.59
N ARG A 186 5.93 -10.03 17.22
CA ARG A 186 6.34 -10.51 18.55
C ARG A 186 7.82 -10.90 18.57
N ILE A 187 8.29 -11.60 17.53
CA ILE A 187 9.71 -11.98 17.40
C ILE A 187 10.58 -10.73 17.27
N ILE A 188 10.22 -9.77 16.41
CA ILE A 188 10.97 -8.52 16.20
C ILE A 188 11.00 -7.71 17.49
N LYS A 189 9.86 -7.49 18.15
CA LYS A 189 9.77 -6.76 19.42
C LYS A 189 10.70 -7.34 20.47
N LYS A 190 10.79 -8.67 20.55
CA LYS A 190 11.65 -9.37 21.53
C LYS A 190 13.13 -9.34 21.17
N LYS A 191 13.48 -9.56 19.90
CA LYS A 191 14.89 -9.78 19.47
C LYS A 191 15.56 -8.54 18.88
N ALA A 192 14.80 -7.58 18.38
CA ALA A 192 15.27 -6.32 17.79
C ALA A 192 14.52 -5.12 18.36
N PRO A 193 14.55 -4.90 19.71
CA PRO A 193 13.71 -3.92 20.38
C PRO A 193 13.90 -2.49 19.85
N SER A 194 15.13 -2.06 19.56
CA SER A 194 15.36 -0.71 19.02
C SER A 194 14.78 -0.49 17.62
N VAL A 195 14.67 -1.56 16.80
CA VAL A 195 13.96 -1.49 15.50
C VAL A 195 12.45 -1.32 15.75
N TRP A 196 11.89 -2.06 16.70
CA TRP A 196 10.49 -1.92 17.09
C TRP A 196 10.20 -0.50 17.60
N GLU A 197 11.02 0.02 18.52
CA GLU A 197 10.86 1.37 19.07
C GLU A 197 10.98 2.45 18.00
N SER A 198 11.97 2.36 17.11
CA SER A 198 12.10 3.26 15.96
C SER A 198 10.84 3.25 15.09
N SER A 199 10.27 2.07 14.83
CA SER A 199 9.06 1.93 14.04
C SER A 199 7.85 2.64 14.64
N LEU A 200 7.71 2.63 15.97
CA LEU A 200 6.62 3.33 16.66
C LEU A 200 6.73 4.86 16.49
N LEU A 201 7.93 5.39 16.47
CA LEU A 201 8.18 6.81 16.24
C LEU A 201 7.87 7.19 14.78
N THR A 202 8.33 6.38 13.83
CA THR A 202 8.20 6.66 12.41
C THR A 202 6.85 6.24 11.78
N SER A 203 5.97 5.60 12.54
CA SER A 203 4.56 5.35 12.15
C SER A 203 3.72 6.64 12.08
N ASN A 204 4.21 7.74 12.63
CA ASN A 204 3.67 9.09 12.46
C ASN A 204 4.55 9.89 11.51
N LYS A 205 3.97 10.43 10.43
CA LYS A 205 4.73 11.14 9.38
C LYS A 205 5.38 12.44 9.87
N GLU A 206 4.74 13.16 10.79
CA GLU A 206 5.27 14.41 11.37
C GLU A 206 6.48 14.13 12.27
N GLU A 207 6.38 13.13 13.15
CA GLU A 207 7.50 12.71 14.00
C GLU A 207 8.65 12.13 13.16
N SER A 208 8.34 11.32 12.14
CA SER A 208 9.33 10.82 11.19
C SER A 208 10.09 11.96 10.52
N LEU A 209 9.38 12.97 10.02
CA LEU A 209 9.99 14.16 9.40
C LEU A 209 10.86 14.94 10.39
N LYS A 210 10.39 15.11 11.64
CA LYS A 210 11.11 15.80 12.71
C LYS A 210 12.43 15.10 13.05
N ILE A 211 12.41 13.77 13.20
CA ILE A 211 13.62 12.97 13.41
C ILE A 211 14.62 13.17 12.28
N ILE A 212 14.20 12.99 11.02
CA ILE A 212 15.05 13.12 9.85
C ILE A 212 15.69 14.52 9.75
N LYS A 213 14.93 15.56 10.11
CA LYS A 213 15.44 16.94 10.10
C LYS A 213 16.40 17.28 11.24
N ASN A 214 16.12 16.77 12.43
CA ASN A 214 16.83 17.20 13.63
C ASN A 214 18.09 16.37 13.90
N GLU A 215 18.04 15.05 13.59
CA GLU A 215 19.23 14.21 13.79
C GLU A 215 20.37 14.64 12.87
N LYS A 216 21.54 14.85 13.44
CA LYS A 216 22.75 15.26 12.70
C LYS A 216 23.11 14.25 11.61
N LEU A 217 23.11 12.98 11.96
CA LEU A 217 23.21 11.86 11.07
C LEU A 217 22.42 10.68 11.66
N PHE A 218 21.95 9.80 10.80
CA PHE A 218 21.13 8.66 11.17
C PHE A 218 21.32 7.51 10.18
N CYS A 219 21.01 6.30 10.61
CA CYS A 219 21.02 5.12 9.76
C CYS A 219 19.60 4.82 9.24
N THR A 220 19.50 4.44 7.98
CA THR A 220 18.29 3.87 7.36
C THR A 220 18.63 2.63 6.57
N ASN A 221 17.63 1.94 6.10
CA ASN A 221 17.76 0.85 5.15
C ASN A 221 16.83 1.04 3.95
N GLU A 222 17.27 0.61 2.79
CA GLU A 222 16.43 0.54 1.59
C GLU A 222 16.51 -0.87 1.01
N PHE A 223 15.42 -1.30 0.38
CA PHE A 223 15.36 -2.57 -0.33
C PHE A 223 15.33 -2.31 -1.83
N TYR A 224 16.37 -2.75 -2.53
CA TYR A 224 16.47 -2.64 -3.97
C TYR A 224 17.33 -3.78 -4.56
N TYR A 225 17.04 -4.16 -5.79
CA TYR A 225 17.68 -5.28 -6.45
C TYR A 225 17.72 -6.58 -5.63
N GLY A 226 16.70 -6.79 -4.79
CA GLY A 226 16.56 -7.99 -3.96
C GLY A 226 17.45 -8.02 -2.70
N LYS A 227 18.04 -6.89 -2.33
CA LYS A 227 18.91 -6.76 -1.14
C LYS A 227 18.46 -5.61 -0.25
N VAL A 228 18.64 -5.81 1.06
CA VAL A 228 18.53 -4.72 2.03
C VAL A 228 19.89 -4.05 2.15
N ALA A 229 19.98 -2.77 1.86
CA ALA A 229 21.20 -1.99 1.95
C ALA A 229 21.10 -0.90 3.02
N PRO A 230 22.12 -0.76 3.89
CA PRO A 230 22.18 0.31 4.87
C PRO A 230 22.65 1.62 4.27
N PHE A 231 22.20 2.73 4.86
CA PHE A 231 22.67 4.07 4.51
C PHE A 231 22.85 4.90 5.77
N VAL A 232 23.99 5.58 5.88
CA VAL A 232 24.21 6.63 6.89
C VAL A 232 24.02 7.98 6.22
N GLN A 233 23.07 8.75 6.70
CA GLN A 233 22.57 9.92 5.99
C GLN A 233 22.50 11.16 6.89
N THR A 234 22.48 12.32 6.24
CA THR A 234 22.13 13.58 6.88
C THR A 234 21.12 14.33 6.02
N PHE A 235 20.28 15.14 6.64
CA PHE A 235 19.28 15.95 5.96
C PHE A 235 19.91 17.05 5.10
N VAL A 236 19.39 17.29 3.90
CA VAL A 236 19.76 18.37 2.98
C VAL A 236 18.65 19.41 2.90
N CYS A 237 17.50 19.01 2.34
CA CYS A 237 16.33 19.86 2.13
C CYS A 237 15.05 19.03 2.01
N GLN A 238 13.89 19.68 1.94
CA GLN A 238 12.67 19.01 1.50
C GLN A 238 12.49 19.23 -0.02
N HIS A 239 11.96 18.21 -0.68
CA HIS A 239 11.57 18.34 -2.09
C HIS A 239 10.47 19.40 -2.21
N PRO A 240 10.65 20.47 -3.02
CA PRO A 240 9.74 21.62 -3.02
C PRO A 240 8.29 21.29 -3.41
N VAL A 241 8.08 20.26 -4.23
CA VAL A 241 6.74 19.83 -4.67
C VAL A 241 6.20 18.67 -3.83
N TYR A 242 6.98 17.60 -3.65
CA TYR A 242 6.51 16.37 -2.99
C TYR A 242 6.69 16.38 -1.47
N GLN A 243 7.37 17.38 -0.91
CA GLN A 243 7.67 17.55 0.52
C GLN A 243 8.46 16.40 1.16
N TRP A 244 9.02 15.49 0.36
CA TRP A 244 9.85 14.42 0.86
C TRP A 244 11.24 14.91 1.26
N PRO A 245 11.78 14.52 2.41
CA PRO A 245 13.18 14.79 2.77
C PRO A 245 14.15 14.24 1.74
N LYS A 246 15.06 15.09 1.33
CA LYS A 246 16.28 14.74 0.60
C LYS A 246 17.43 14.69 1.57
N THR A 247 18.18 13.62 1.51
CA THR A 247 19.27 13.31 2.41
C THR A 247 20.54 13.03 1.61
N PHE A 248 21.69 13.31 2.20
CA PHE A 248 22.99 13.05 1.62
C PHE A 248 23.54 11.74 2.20
N ASP A 249 23.98 10.82 1.34
CA ASP A 249 24.65 9.59 1.72
C ASP A 249 26.11 9.90 2.12
N LEU A 250 26.40 9.80 3.42
CA LEU A 250 27.68 10.18 4.02
C LEU A 250 28.85 9.26 3.63
N LYS A 251 28.61 8.19 2.85
CA LYS A 251 29.69 7.44 2.21
C LYS A 251 30.49 8.31 1.25
N HIS A 252 29.85 9.28 0.59
CA HIS A 252 30.47 10.23 -0.33
C HIS A 252 31.10 11.40 0.44
N ASP A 253 32.23 11.94 -0.09
CA ASP A 253 32.81 13.16 0.46
C ASP A 253 31.99 14.39 -0.03
N PRO A 254 31.34 15.15 0.91
CA PRO A 254 30.51 16.27 0.51
C PRO A 254 31.30 17.41 -0.11
N ASN A 255 32.60 17.57 0.22
CA ASN A 255 33.42 18.67 -0.32
C ASN A 255 33.49 18.65 -1.84
N ILE A 256 33.33 17.50 -2.47
CA ILE A 256 33.29 17.34 -3.92
C ILE A 256 32.11 18.09 -4.54
N TYR A 257 30.96 18.15 -3.85
CA TYR A 257 29.66 18.62 -4.40
C TYR A 257 29.30 20.05 -4.01
N MET A 258 29.78 20.52 -2.84
CA MET A 258 29.32 21.79 -2.24
C MET A 258 29.52 22.99 -3.13
N ASN A 259 30.66 23.07 -3.85
CA ASN A 259 31.06 24.21 -4.66
C ASN A 259 30.78 24.03 -6.15
N MET A 260 30.22 22.93 -6.60
CA MET A 260 29.91 22.69 -8.02
C MET A 260 28.93 23.74 -8.55
N PRO A 261 29.12 24.23 -9.79
CA PRO A 261 28.10 24.98 -10.52
C PRO A 261 26.83 24.13 -10.65
N ILE A 262 25.65 24.79 -10.65
CA ILE A 262 24.37 24.09 -10.60
C ILE A 262 24.17 23.07 -11.73
N GLN A 263 24.60 23.43 -12.95
CA GLN A 263 24.48 22.54 -14.12
C GLN A 263 25.34 21.28 -13.97
N VAL A 264 26.57 21.41 -13.46
CA VAL A 264 27.46 20.27 -13.19
C VAL A 264 26.89 19.42 -12.07
N LEU A 265 26.39 20.06 -11.00
CA LEU A 265 25.75 19.37 -9.89
C LEU A 265 24.53 18.56 -10.34
N LYS A 266 23.65 19.14 -11.20
CA LYS A 266 22.47 18.44 -11.76
C LYS A 266 22.88 17.13 -12.44
N GLU A 267 23.95 17.13 -13.25
CA GLU A 267 24.42 15.93 -13.94
C GLU A 267 25.11 14.95 -12.99
N GLU A 268 25.90 15.42 -12.02
CA GLU A 268 26.56 14.56 -11.04
C GLU A 268 25.53 13.83 -10.15
N LEU A 269 24.45 14.50 -9.73
CA LEU A 269 23.41 13.91 -8.90
C LEU A 269 22.58 12.84 -9.64
N LYS A 270 22.60 12.81 -10.97
CA LYS A 270 21.97 11.74 -11.77
C LYS A 270 22.77 10.45 -11.81
N LYS A 271 24.07 10.50 -11.57
CA LYS A 271 24.99 9.33 -11.67
C LYS A 271 24.71 8.31 -10.56
N ALA A 272 25.08 7.07 -10.85
CA ALA A 272 25.14 6.01 -9.85
C ALA A 272 26.59 5.83 -9.35
N PRO A 273 26.82 5.51 -8.07
CA PRO A 273 25.80 5.39 -7.00
C PRO A 273 25.23 6.76 -6.60
N LYS A 274 23.92 6.76 -6.25
CA LYS A 274 23.22 8.01 -5.88
C LYS A 274 23.78 8.62 -4.59
N VAL A 275 24.19 9.88 -4.70
CA VAL A 275 24.65 10.70 -3.57
C VAL A 275 23.49 11.23 -2.75
N LEU A 276 22.42 11.68 -3.43
CA LEU A 276 21.19 12.12 -2.79
C LEU A 276 20.17 10.97 -2.76
N ARG A 277 19.59 10.80 -1.60
CA ARG A 277 18.52 9.82 -1.36
C ARG A 277 17.22 10.52 -0.99
N THR A 278 16.11 9.79 -1.12
CA THR A 278 14.78 10.28 -0.70
C THR A 278 14.31 9.45 0.48
N CYS A 279 14.33 10.04 1.67
CA CYS A 279 13.78 9.40 2.85
C CYS A 279 12.29 9.72 2.97
N ARG A 280 11.42 8.85 2.46
CA ARG A 280 9.96 9.09 2.43
C ARG A 280 9.36 8.94 3.82
N HIS A 281 9.28 10.03 4.56
CA HIS A 281 8.79 10.09 5.94
C HIS A 281 7.34 9.59 6.12
N ASN A 282 6.56 9.54 5.05
CA ASN A 282 5.18 9.04 5.01
C ASN A 282 5.06 7.56 4.53
N LYS A 283 6.19 6.85 4.42
CA LYS A 283 6.26 5.44 4.02
C LYS A 283 6.95 4.58 5.10
N HIS A 284 6.79 4.97 6.35
CA HIS A 284 7.30 4.25 7.51
C HIS A 284 8.78 3.85 7.38
N PRO A 285 9.70 4.80 7.19
CA PRO A 285 11.13 4.50 7.16
C PRO A 285 11.60 4.09 8.57
N ILE A 286 12.46 3.09 8.65
CA ILE A 286 13.09 2.76 9.92
C ILE A 286 14.35 3.61 10.06
N VAL A 287 14.37 4.48 11.09
CA VAL A 287 15.46 5.44 11.35
C VAL A 287 16.18 5.02 12.61
N MET A 288 17.44 4.60 12.47
CA MET A 288 18.23 4.04 13.56
C MET A 288 19.35 4.98 13.98
N ASN A 289 19.80 4.81 15.23
CA ASN A 289 20.91 5.56 15.81
C ASN A 289 22.21 5.29 15.03
N PRO A 290 23.11 6.29 14.90
CA PRO A 290 24.42 6.13 14.28
C PRO A 290 25.33 5.05 14.90
N SER A 291 25.10 4.60 16.13
CA SER A 291 25.88 3.52 16.76
C SER A 291 25.87 2.20 15.99
N TYR A 292 24.91 2.03 15.07
CA TYR A 292 24.82 0.83 14.21
C TYR A 292 25.80 0.83 13.02
N ILE A 293 26.57 1.91 12.79
CA ILE A 293 27.53 1.99 11.67
C ILE A 293 28.60 0.90 11.72
N ASP A 294 28.95 0.42 12.91
CA ASP A 294 29.93 -0.64 13.09
C ASP A 294 29.54 -1.97 12.46
N HIS A 295 28.25 -2.16 12.15
CA HIS A 295 27.73 -3.31 11.41
C HIS A 295 27.87 -3.15 9.89
N PHE A 296 28.28 -1.97 9.38
CA PHE A 296 28.33 -1.64 7.96
C PHE A 296 29.74 -1.30 7.54
N GLU A 297 30.45 -2.26 6.94
CA GLU A 297 31.88 -2.18 6.66
C GLU A 297 32.29 -0.89 5.94
N GLU A 298 31.55 -0.43 4.93
CA GLU A 298 31.84 0.79 4.18
C GLU A 298 31.81 2.05 5.07
N TYR A 299 30.88 2.13 6.01
CA TYR A 299 30.75 3.28 6.93
C TYR A 299 31.67 3.15 8.14
N LYS A 300 31.90 1.91 8.62
CA LYS A 300 32.85 1.61 9.69
C LYS A 300 34.26 2.05 9.33
N MET A 301 34.71 1.77 8.08
CA MET A 301 36.01 2.21 7.59
C MET A 301 36.18 3.72 7.56
N ILE A 302 35.09 4.49 7.31
CA ILE A 302 35.13 5.94 7.36
C ILE A 302 35.18 6.43 8.82
N GLY A 303 34.47 5.78 9.71
CA GLY A 303 34.39 6.06 11.13
C GLY A 303 33.43 7.19 11.49
N ILE A 304 32.87 7.11 12.70
CA ILE A 304 31.79 8.03 13.16
C ILE A 304 32.23 9.50 13.16
N ASN A 305 33.50 9.77 13.53
CA ASN A 305 34.00 11.15 13.59
C ASN A 305 34.00 11.79 12.19
N LYS A 306 34.52 11.08 11.18
CA LYS A 306 34.54 11.57 9.80
C LYS A 306 33.15 11.69 9.18
N LEU A 307 32.23 10.73 9.48
CA LEU A 307 30.82 10.83 9.07
C LEU A 307 30.14 12.06 9.70
N THR A 308 30.45 12.35 10.96
CA THR A 308 29.93 13.53 11.67
C THR A 308 30.44 14.83 11.05
N GLU A 309 31.74 14.91 10.70
CA GLU A 309 32.33 16.05 9.99
C GLU A 309 31.66 16.25 8.63
N ARG A 310 31.45 15.18 7.85
CA ARG A 310 30.74 15.21 6.57
C ARG A 310 29.31 15.72 6.74
N ALA A 311 28.59 15.26 7.76
CA ALA A 311 27.24 15.74 8.06
C ALA A 311 27.23 17.24 8.37
N ASP A 312 28.21 17.73 9.13
CA ASP A 312 28.35 19.16 9.43
C ASP A 312 28.59 20.00 8.14
N VAL A 313 29.44 19.53 7.24
CA VAL A 313 29.69 20.20 5.95
C VAL A 313 28.39 20.34 5.16
N VAL A 314 27.60 19.26 5.06
CA VAL A 314 26.33 19.28 4.34
C VAL A 314 25.33 20.22 5.01
N ARG A 315 25.11 20.08 6.31
CA ARG A 315 24.07 20.83 7.06
C ARG A 315 24.35 22.32 7.16
N LYS A 316 25.63 22.72 7.22
CA LYS A 316 26.04 24.13 7.27
C LYS A 316 26.01 24.82 5.90
N ASN A 317 26.01 24.06 4.80
CA ASN A 317 26.06 24.64 3.45
C ASN A 317 24.65 24.92 2.88
N LYS A 318 24.08 26.06 3.28
CA LYS A 318 22.77 26.51 2.78
C LYS A 318 22.72 26.66 1.24
N LYS A 319 23.83 27.14 0.64
CA LYS A 319 23.92 27.32 -0.84
C LYS A 319 23.80 25.97 -1.57
N PHE A 320 24.34 24.91 -1.01
CA PHE A 320 24.16 23.56 -1.57
C PHE A 320 22.70 23.11 -1.50
N ALA A 321 22.05 23.26 -0.34
CA ALA A 321 20.65 22.93 -0.18
C ALA A 321 19.74 23.70 -1.17
N GLU A 322 19.97 25.01 -1.34
CA GLU A 322 19.25 25.85 -2.31
C GLU A 322 19.44 25.37 -3.76
N LYS A 323 20.68 25.01 -4.15
CA LYS A 323 20.95 24.44 -5.49
C LYS A 323 20.17 23.12 -5.70
N VAL A 324 20.16 22.26 -4.69
CA VAL A 324 19.42 20.97 -4.74
C VAL A 324 17.92 21.25 -4.87
N GLU A 325 17.36 22.18 -4.11
CA GLU A 325 15.94 22.55 -4.21
C GLU A 325 15.57 23.08 -5.60
N LEU A 326 16.42 23.91 -6.21
CA LEU A 326 16.21 24.42 -7.57
C LEU A 326 16.20 23.26 -8.59
N ILE A 327 17.20 22.37 -8.54
CA ILE A 327 17.29 21.21 -9.43
C ILE A 327 16.01 20.35 -9.30
N LEU A 328 15.55 20.08 -8.06
CA LEU A 328 14.37 19.27 -7.82
C LEU A 328 13.07 19.93 -8.30
N ARG A 329 13.00 21.26 -8.24
CA ARG A 329 11.86 22.04 -8.78
C ARG A 329 11.80 21.94 -10.29
N ASP A 330 12.93 22.14 -10.96
CA ASP A 330 13.02 22.03 -12.41
C ASP A 330 12.66 20.62 -12.89
N GLU A 331 13.18 19.58 -12.24
CA GLU A 331 12.84 18.19 -12.57
C GLU A 331 11.35 17.86 -12.36
N ALA A 332 10.73 18.44 -11.34
CA ALA A 332 9.30 18.26 -11.10
C ALA A 332 8.45 18.98 -12.15
N GLN A 333 8.88 20.16 -12.59
CA GLN A 333 8.22 20.92 -13.65
C GLN A 333 8.33 20.18 -14.99
N GLU A 334 9.53 19.74 -15.38
CA GLU A 334 9.76 18.94 -16.59
C GLU A 334 8.84 17.69 -16.61
N LYS A 335 8.69 17.00 -15.47
CA LYS A 335 7.78 15.86 -15.35
C LYS A 335 6.30 16.23 -15.46
N ALA A 336 5.91 17.38 -14.94
CA ALA A 336 4.53 17.85 -15.03
C ALA A 336 4.15 18.21 -16.48
N GLU A 337 5.08 18.83 -17.22
CA GLU A 337 4.90 19.21 -18.62
C GLU A 337 4.87 18.00 -19.56
N THR A 338 5.62 16.94 -19.25
CA THR A 338 5.64 15.69 -20.05
C THR A 338 4.51 14.73 -19.71
N LYS A 339 3.81 14.95 -18.59
CA LYS A 339 2.67 14.11 -18.21
C LYS A 339 1.47 14.48 -19.10
N SER A 340 1.07 13.55 -19.98
CA SER A 340 -0.16 13.70 -20.75
C SER A 340 -1.32 13.95 -19.77
N GLN A 341 -2.15 14.95 -20.07
CA GLN A 341 -3.44 15.12 -19.40
C GLN A 341 -4.38 14.02 -19.92
N GLU A 342 -4.15 12.77 -19.48
CA GLU A 342 -5.17 11.76 -19.63
C GLU A 342 -6.29 12.11 -18.66
N ASP A 343 -7.52 12.11 -19.15
CA ASP A 343 -8.69 12.23 -18.29
C ASP A 343 -8.69 11.06 -17.31
N LEU A 344 -8.58 11.39 -16.03
CA LEU A 344 -8.63 10.39 -14.96
C LEU A 344 -10.09 9.94 -14.79
N TYR A 345 -10.29 8.63 -14.73
CA TYR A 345 -11.57 8.08 -14.27
C TYR A 345 -11.82 8.44 -12.81
N GLU A 346 -13.07 8.44 -12.40
CA GLU A 346 -13.45 8.72 -11.02
C GLU A 346 -12.72 7.80 -10.03
N GLU A 347 -12.56 6.53 -10.38
CA GLU A 347 -11.85 5.52 -9.60
C GLU A 347 -10.35 5.85 -9.39
N GLU A 348 -9.74 6.63 -10.27
CA GLU A 348 -8.31 6.99 -10.24
C GLU A 348 -8.05 8.33 -9.56
N SER A 349 -9.10 9.05 -9.20
CA SER A 349 -9.04 10.46 -8.81
C SER A 349 -9.02 10.70 -7.29
N LEU A 350 -8.72 9.67 -6.48
CA LEU A 350 -8.69 9.74 -5.02
C LEU A 350 -7.92 10.95 -4.46
N TYR A 351 -6.79 11.30 -5.08
CA TYR A 351 -5.94 12.41 -4.60
C TYR A 351 -6.33 13.78 -5.15
N ASN A 352 -7.40 13.87 -5.92
CA ASN A 352 -8.08 15.13 -6.21
C ASN A 352 -9.07 15.40 -5.07
N PHE A 353 -8.62 16.11 -4.03
CA PHE A 353 -9.38 16.24 -2.80
C PHE A 353 -10.73 16.96 -3.03
N PRO A 354 -11.86 16.40 -2.51
CA PRO A 354 -13.15 17.04 -2.59
C PRO A 354 -13.22 18.27 -1.67
N PRO A 355 -14.23 19.16 -1.84
CA PRO A 355 -14.50 20.21 -0.89
C PRO A 355 -14.63 19.70 0.54
N ALA A 356 -14.12 20.46 1.52
CA ALA A 356 -14.11 20.04 2.92
C ALA A 356 -15.53 19.79 3.50
N GLU A 357 -16.52 20.49 2.97
CA GLU A 357 -17.92 20.30 3.33
C GLU A 357 -18.43 18.92 2.95
N ASP A 358 -18.06 18.42 1.78
CA ASP A 358 -18.46 17.11 1.28
C ASP A 358 -17.94 16.00 2.21
N ASN A 359 -16.67 16.11 2.65
CA ASN A 359 -16.11 15.14 3.61
C ASN A 359 -16.91 15.06 4.93
N LYS A 360 -17.49 16.17 5.41
CA LYS A 360 -18.31 16.18 6.62
C LYS A 360 -19.67 15.50 6.44
N MET A 361 -20.14 15.43 5.19
CA MET A 361 -21.44 14.84 4.85
C MET A 361 -21.36 13.33 4.57
N LEU A 362 -20.16 12.77 4.38
CA LEU A 362 -20.01 11.34 4.03
C LEU A 362 -20.71 10.42 5.03
N ALA A 363 -20.55 10.66 6.34
CA ALA A 363 -21.20 9.83 7.37
C ALA A 363 -22.72 9.82 7.23
N GLY A 364 -23.34 10.99 7.02
CA GLY A 364 -24.79 11.11 6.87
C GLY A 364 -25.37 10.36 5.68
N PHE A 365 -24.58 10.13 4.62
CA PHE A 365 -25.00 9.28 3.51
C PHE A 365 -25.28 7.83 3.95
N HIS A 366 -24.53 7.33 4.93
CA HIS A 366 -24.70 5.97 5.45
C HIS A 366 -25.83 5.84 6.46
N GLU A 367 -26.22 6.94 7.10
CA GLU A 367 -27.25 6.98 8.14
C GLU A 367 -28.68 7.08 7.55
N VAL A 368 -28.83 7.63 6.34
CA VAL A 368 -30.16 7.76 5.71
C VAL A 368 -30.61 6.44 5.08
N ASP A 369 -31.92 6.22 5.08
CA ASP A 369 -32.54 5.09 4.38
C ASP A 369 -32.20 5.09 2.89
N TRP A 370 -32.18 3.91 2.28
CA TRP A 370 -31.86 3.75 0.86
C TRP A 370 -32.75 4.61 -0.05
N SER A 371 -34.03 4.73 0.24
CA SER A 371 -34.99 5.59 -0.50
C SER A 371 -34.64 7.07 -0.51
N LYS A 372 -33.82 7.52 0.44
CA LYS A 372 -33.39 8.92 0.56
C LYS A 372 -31.98 9.17 0.01
N LYS A 373 -31.23 8.13 -0.36
CA LYS A 373 -29.83 8.28 -0.77
C LYS A 373 -29.68 9.11 -2.05
N LEU A 374 -30.56 8.94 -3.05
CA LEU A 374 -30.52 9.76 -4.27
C LEU A 374 -30.69 11.25 -3.98
N SER A 375 -31.64 11.62 -3.13
CA SER A 375 -31.83 13.02 -2.71
C SER A 375 -30.65 13.51 -1.85
N TYR A 376 -30.07 12.63 -1.05
CA TYR A 376 -28.89 12.98 -0.25
C TYR A 376 -27.68 13.28 -1.11
N LEU A 377 -27.45 12.54 -2.22
CA LEU A 377 -26.35 12.77 -3.16
C LEU A 377 -26.36 14.20 -3.72
N GLN A 378 -27.52 14.82 -3.90
CA GLN A 378 -27.63 16.19 -4.39
C GLN A 378 -26.99 17.25 -3.48
N LYS A 379 -26.69 16.90 -2.23
CA LYS A 379 -25.99 17.78 -1.29
C LYS A 379 -24.49 17.89 -1.57
N PHE A 380 -23.89 16.89 -2.20
CA PHE A 380 -22.46 16.89 -2.53
C PHE A 380 -22.19 17.83 -3.70
N LYS A 381 -21.12 18.61 -3.59
CA LYS A 381 -20.61 19.46 -4.67
C LYS A 381 -19.74 18.66 -5.65
N ASP A 382 -19.05 17.64 -5.15
CA ASP A 382 -18.18 16.78 -5.92
C ASP A 382 -19.00 15.74 -6.71
N LYS A 383 -18.93 15.83 -8.04
CA LYS A 383 -19.68 14.94 -8.95
C LYS A 383 -19.28 13.46 -8.83
N ARG A 384 -18.07 13.18 -8.36
CA ARG A 384 -17.61 11.80 -8.15
C ARG A 384 -18.44 11.08 -7.09
N PHE A 385 -18.91 11.80 -6.04
CA PHE A 385 -19.80 11.21 -5.05
C PHE A 385 -21.19 10.91 -5.62
N HIS A 386 -21.66 11.68 -6.60
CA HIS A 386 -22.88 11.33 -7.35
C HIS A 386 -22.67 10.03 -8.15
N TYR A 387 -21.55 9.93 -8.87
CA TYR A 387 -21.19 8.74 -9.65
C TYR A 387 -21.10 7.49 -8.76
N PHE A 388 -20.29 7.52 -7.71
CA PHE A 388 -20.16 6.38 -6.79
C PHE A 388 -21.45 6.06 -6.04
N GLY A 389 -22.20 7.08 -5.62
CA GLY A 389 -23.47 6.88 -4.92
C GLY A 389 -24.52 6.21 -5.80
N LYS A 390 -24.67 6.60 -7.07
CA LYS A 390 -25.53 5.91 -8.03
C LYS A 390 -25.07 4.48 -8.29
N LYS A 391 -23.75 4.26 -8.41
CA LYS A 391 -23.16 2.92 -8.56
C LYS A 391 -23.45 2.02 -7.34
N LEU A 392 -23.41 2.56 -6.12
CA LEU A 392 -23.81 1.84 -4.91
C LEU A 392 -25.30 1.50 -4.92
N LEU A 393 -26.19 2.42 -5.33
CA LEU A 393 -27.61 2.14 -5.50
C LEU A 393 -27.86 1.04 -6.53
N TYR A 394 -27.17 1.09 -7.66
CA TYR A 394 -27.26 0.04 -8.68
C TYR A 394 -26.86 -1.35 -8.11
N GLN A 395 -25.87 -1.41 -7.23
CA GLN A 395 -25.39 -2.66 -6.63
C GLN A 395 -26.30 -3.20 -5.52
N GLU A 396 -26.89 -2.32 -4.71
CA GLU A 396 -27.60 -2.67 -3.48
C GLU A 396 -29.12 -2.59 -3.61
N LYS A 397 -29.62 -1.63 -4.36
CA LYS A 397 -31.06 -1.30 -4.48
C LYS A 397 -31.38 -0.73 -5.88
N PRO A 398 -31.20 -1.53 -6.95
CA PRO A 398 -31.39 -1.07 -8.33
C PRO A 398 -32.79 -0.51 -8.59
N ASP A 399 -33.82 -1.03 -7.90
CA ASP A 399 -35.21 -0.59 -8.04
C ASP A 399 -35.45 0.86 -7.62
N LEU A 400 -34.49 1.49 -6.92
CA LEU A 400 -34.57 2.90 -6.51
C LEU A 400 -34.00 3.86 -7.56
N LEU A 401 -33.34 3.35 -8.61
CA LEU A 401 -32.84 4.15 -9.72
C LEU A 401 -33.96 4.42 -10.73
N SER A 402 -33.88 5.55 -11.45
CA SER A 402 -34.67 5.73 -12.66
C SER A 402 -34.23 4.71 -13.71
N LYS A 403 -35.11 4.37 -14.65
CA LYS A 403 -34.75 3.49 -15.75
C LYS A 403 -33.55 4.02 -16.53
N GLU A 404 -33.48 5.33 -16.76
CA GLU A 404 -32.38 5.99 -17.47
C GLU A 404 -31.06 5.82 -16.72
N ASP A 405 -31.01 6.11 -15.41
CA ASP A 405 -29.80 5.93 -14.58
C ASP A 405 -29.36 4.46 -14.52
N TYR A 406 -30.32 3.54 -14.42
CA TYR A 406 -30.04 2.10 -14.42
C TYR A 406 -29.42 1.67 -15.77
N ASP A 407 -30.04 2.02 -16.88
CA ASP A 407 -29.60 1.62 -18.24
C ASP A 407 -28.23 2.23 -18.57
N GLU A 408 -27.95 3.47 -18.17
CA GLU A 408 -26.65 4.13 -18.32
C GLU A 408 -25.54 3.39 -17.56
N ILE A 409 -25.76 3.08 -16.29
CA ILE A 409 -24.77 2.38 -15.45
C ILE A 409 -24.58 0.96 -15.99
N HIS A 410 -25.66 0.25 -16.29
CA HIS A 410 -25.63 -1.11 -16.76
C HIS A 410 -24.86 -1.23 -18.10
N SER A 411 -25.21 -0.40 -19.08
CA SER A 411 -24.52 -0.39 -20.39
C SER A 411 -23.03 -0.02 -20.26
N THR A 412 -22.69 0.88 -19.34
CA THR A 412 -21.30 1.22 -19.05
C THR A 412 -20.54 0.01 -18.46
N ILE A 413 -21.14 -0.73 -17.54
CA ILE A 413 -20.56 -1.95 -16.96
C ILE A 413 -20.37 -2.99 -18.05
N VAL A 414 -21.41 -3.31 -18.84
CA VAL A 414 -21.35 -4.30 -19.92
C VAL A 414 -20.24 -3.96 -20.90
N LYS A 415 -20.17 -2.71 -21.35
CA LYS A 415 -19.11 -2.23 -22.25
C LYS A 415 -17.72 -2.38 -21.65
N ARG A 416 -17.56 -2.09 -20.34
CA ARG A 416 -16.27 -2.23 -19.65
C ARG A 416 -15.82 -3.68 -19.56
N VAL A 417 -16.68 -4.59 -19.15
CA VAL A 417 -16.30 -5.99 -18.88
C VAL A 417 -16.06 -6.81 -20.16
N LEU A 418 -16.73 -6.47 -21.27
CA LEU A 418 -16.62 -7.17 -22.54
C LEU A 418 -15.57 -6.57 -23.48
N THR A 419 -14.94 -5.43 -23.14
CA THR A 419 -13.95 -4.82 -24.03
C THR A 419 -12.72 -5.70 -24.23
N THR A 420 -12.25 -5.79 -25.47
CA THR A 420 -11.05 -6.55 -25.88
C THR A 420 -9.79 -5.70 -25.90
N SER A 421 -9.89 -4.38 -25.65
CA SER A 421 -8.74 -3.48 -25.70
C SER A 421 -7.78 -3.74 -24.53
N ASP A 422 -6.51 -4.02 -24.84
CA ASP A 422 -5.44 -4.22 -23.86
C ASP A 422 -4.98 -2.93 -23.15
N GLU A 423 -5.39 -1.78 -23.67
CA GLU A 423 -5.01 -0.47 -23.08
C GLU A 423 -5.85 -0.09 -21.86
N LYS A 424 -6.87 -0.88 -21.48
CA LYS A 424 -7.75 -0.55 -20.36
C LYS A 424 -7.10 -0.82 -19.02
N LYS A 425 -7.40 0.06 -18.06
CA LYS A 425 -6.81 0.04 -16.71
C LYS A 425 -7.50 -0.99 -15.79
N TRP A 426 -8.75 -1.36 -16.08
CA TRP A 426 -9.52 -2.39 -15.36
C TRP A 426 -9.35 -3.77 -15.99
N ASN A 427 -9.66 -4.80 -15.24
CA ASN A 427 -9.68 -6.16 -15.77
C ASN A 427 -10.97 -6.43 -16.56
N THR A 428 -10.88 -7.28 -17.57
CA THR A 428 -11.98 -7.62 -18.49
C THR A 428 -12.09 -9.13 -18.64
N ILE A 429 -13.24 -9.61 -19.10
CA ILE A 429 -13.48 -11.03 -19.38
C ILE A 429 -12.46 -11.59 -20.39
N PRO A 430 -12.23 -10.95 -21.57
CA PRO A 430 -11.21 -11.43 -22.50
C PRO A 430 -9.80 -11.48 -21.92
N ARG A 431 -9.43 -10.52 -21.07
CA ARG A 431 -8.11 -10.51 -20.41
C ARG A 431 -7.97 -11.66 -19.40
N THR A 432 -9.04 -11.95 -18.66
CA THR A 432 -9.02 -13.08 -17.72
C THR A 432 -8.90 -14.41 -18.46
N PHE A 433 -9.55 -14.60 -19.61
CA PHE A 433 -9.34 -15.80 -20.43
C PHE A 433 -7.89 -15.92 -20.93
N ALA A 434 -7.30 -14.83 -21.44
CA ALA A 434 -5.89 -14.82 -21.85
C ALA A 434 -4.92 -15.13 -20.69
N GLU A 435 -5.23 -14.62 -19.48
CA GLU A 435 -4.48 -14.95 -18.27
C GLU A 435 -4.63 -16.44 -17.90
N ILE A 436 -5.84 -16.99 -17.95
CA ILE A 436 -6.12 -18.41 -17.69
C ILE A 436 -5.28 -19.30 -18.62
N ASP A 437 -5.25 -19.00 -19.93
CA ASP A 437 -4.45 -19.78 -20.88
C ASP A 437 -2.95 -19.72 -20.55
N THR A 438 -2.44 -18.54 -20.21
CA THR A 438 -1.04 -18.36 -19.78
C THR A 438 -0.72 -19.15 -18.51
N LEU A 439 -1.63 -19.13 -17.54
CA LEU A 439 -1.45 -19.84 -16.27
C LEU A 439 -1.60 -21.36 -16.43
N ARG A 440 -2.47 -21.82 -17.35
CA ARG A 440 -2.62 -23.24 -17.69
C ARG A 440 -1.30 -23.82 -18.22
N GLU A 441 -0.63 -23.11 -19.11
CA GLU A 441 0.70 -23.54 -19.58
C GLU A 441 1.73 -23.54 -18.45
N LYS A 442 1.77 -22.50 -17.64
CA LYS A 442 2.73 -22.37 -16.53
C LYS A 442 2.57 -23.49 -15.52
N PHE A 443 1.37 -23.71 -15.03
CA PHE A 443 1.08 -24.72 -14.01
C PHE A 443 1.18 -26.15 -14.56
N GLY A 444 0.86 -26.34 -15.86
CA GLY A 444 1.10 -27.61 -16.55
C GLY A 444 2.58 -27.98 -16.61
N LYS A 445 3.48 -27.03 -16.93
CA LYS A 445 4.93 -27.21 -16.93
C LYS A 445 5.51 -27.49 -15.52
N SER A 446 4.97 -26.83 -14.50
CA SER A 446 5.38 -27.01 -13.09
C SER A 446 4.65 -28.15 -12.37
N LYS A 447 3.69 -28.81 -13.01
CA LYS A 447 2.87 -29.92 -12.48
C LYS A 447 2.07 -29.57 -11.21
N GLU A 448 1.59 -28.33 -11.13
CA GLU A 448 0.81 -27.82 -9.98
C GLU A 448 -0.68 -28.19 -10.12
N THR A 449 -1.01 -29.46 -9.90
CA THR A 449 -2.33 -30.05 -10.18
C THR A 449 -3.50 -29.35 -9.47
N GLU A 450 -3.33 -28.97 -8.21
CA GLU A 450 -4.39 -28.27 -7.46
C GLU A 450 -4.69 -26.89 -8.04
N LYS A 451 -3.65 -26.16 -8.45
CA LYS A 451 -3.83 -24.85 -9.11
C LYS A 451 -4.48 -24.98 -10.48
N LEU A 452 -4.14 -26.05 -11.24
CA LEU A 452 -4.82 -26.33 -12.50
C LEU A 452 -6.30 -26.61 -12.30
N LYS A 453 -6.65 -27.42 -11.31
CA LYS A 453 -8.05 -27.70 -10.98
C LYS A 453 -8.82 -26.42 -10.65
N MET A 454 -8.26 -25.60 -9.76
CA MET A 454 -8.86 -24.32 -9.40
C MET A 454 -8.98 -23.37 -10.61
N LEU A 455 -7.99 -23.37 -11.48
CA LEU A 455 -7.99 -22.56 -12.71
C LEU A 455 -9.14 -22.93 -13.65
N GLU A 456 -9.46 -24.24 -13.77
CA GLU A 456 -10.61 -24.68 -14.57
C GLU A 456 -11.94 -24.28 -13.91
N GLU A 457 -12.05 -24.31 -12.59
CA GLU A 457 -13.24 -23.80 -11.89
C GLU A 457 -13.41 -22.28 -12.15
N ILE A 458 -12.30 -21.52 -12.17
CA ILE A 458 -12.30 -20.09 -12.49
C ILE A 458 -12.70 -19.87 -13.96
N ASN A 459 -12.20 -20.68 -14.89
CA ASN A 459 -12.57 -20.59 -16.31
C ASN A 459 -14.09 -20.72 -16.49
N VAL A 460 -14.69 -21.75 -15.90
CA VAL A 460 -16.16 -21.95 -15.94
C VAL A 460 -16.91 -20.76 -15.35
N TYR A 461 -16.40 -20.20 -14.24
CA TYR A 461 -17.02 -19.03 -13.63
C TYR A 461 -16.96 -17.79 -14.55
N VAL A 462 -15.85 -17.57 -15.23
CA VAL A 462 -15.71 -16.45 -16.17
C VAL A 462 -16.59 -16.63 -17.42
N GLU A 463 -16.78 -17.88 -17.91
CA GLU A 463 -17.75 -18.20 -18.98
C GLU A 463 -19.19 -17.88 -18.56
N GLU A 464 -19.57 -18.14 -17.30
CA GLU A 464 -20.87 -17.73 -16.78
C GLU A 464 -21.04 -16.22 -16.76
N LEU A 465 -20.01 -15.48 -16.35
CA LEU A 465 -20.01 -14.00 -16.38
C LEU A 465 -20.13 -13.48 -17.81
N GLU A 466 -19.40 -14.08 -18.77
CA GLU A 466 -19.50 -13.71 -20.19
C GLU A 466 -20.93 -13.89 -20.72
N LYS A 467 -21.53 -15.04 -20.47
CA LYS A 467 -22.93 -15.30 -20.85
C LYS A 467 -23.88 -14.28 -20.22
N PHE A 468 -23.71 -13.99 -18.95
CA PHE A 468 -24.55 -13.00 -18.24
C PHE A 468 -24.47 -11.63 -18.91
N TYR A 469 -23.26 -11.09 -19.12
CA TYR A 469 -23.07 -9.76 -19.68
C TYR A 469 -23.31 -9.66 -21.20
N SER A 470 -23.20 -10.75 -21.94
CA SER A 470 -23.49 -10.76 -23.39
C SER A 470 -24.99 -10.77 -23.71
N HIS A 471 -25.84 -11.17 -22.76
CA HIS A 471 -27.31 -11.19 -22.92
C HIS A 471 -28.01 -10.08 -22.13
N ALA A 472 -27.25 -9.22 -21.46
CA ALA A 472 -27.72 -8.17 -20.59
C ALA A 472 -28.04 -6.85 -21.33
#